data_1d430d273cb4d85bbdabda5a0fe0189d
#
_entry.id   1d430d273cb4d85bbdabda5a0fe0189d
#
_cell.length_a   1.000
_cell.length_b   1.000
_cell.length_c   1.000
_cell.angle_alpha   90.00
_cell.angle_beta   90.00
_cell.angle_gamma   90.00
#
_symmetry.space_group_name_H-M   'P 1'
#
loop_
_entity.id
_entity.type
_entity.pdbx_description
1 polymer ?
#
loop_
_entity_poly.entity_id
_entity_poly.type
_entity_poly.pdbx_seq_one_letter_code
_entity_poly.pdbx_strand_id
1 'polypeptide(L)'
;TRSRAELTAAMKKLTALDNPNSVQQMKQWLSDNGLNVDSLGKKEVAEMLKTAPAELQQVLLLRQQLAKSSVKKYQAMEKAVCADGRARGMFQFYGANRTGRWAGRIIQMQNLPQNHLPDLAEARALVRCGDFDGVELLYEDVPDTLSQLIRTAFVPRPGYKFIVSDFSAIEARVLAWFAGETWRQEVFEKGGDIYCASA
;
A
#
# COMPACT_ATOMS: atom_id res chain seq x y z
N THR A 1 11.36 11.34 -1.84
CA THR A 1 11.37 12.68 -1.23
C THR A 1 11.17 13.77 -2.27
N ARG A 2 11.84 13.75 -3.44
CA ARG A 2 11.68 14.73 -4.54
C ARG A 2 10.23 14.75 -5.02
N SER A 3 9.69 13.64 -5.46
CA SER A 3 8.32 13.52 -5.96
C SER A 3 7.26 14.03 -4.95
N ARG A 4 7.43 13.72 -3.65
CA ARG A 4 6.50 14.23 -2.63
C ARG A 4 6.58 15.74 -2.45
N ALA A 5 7.78 16.33 -2.54
CA ALA A 5 7.95 17.78 -2.45
C ALA A 5 7.30 18.48 -3.66
N GLU A 6 7.47 17.94 -4.85
CA GLU A 6 6.87 18.42 -6.10
C GLU A 6 5.33 18.34 -6.06
N LEU A 7 4.78 17.19 -5.65
CA LEU A 7 3.34 17.01 -5.47
C LEU A 7 2.76 17.98 -4.42
N THR A 8 3.48 18.20 -3.31
CA THR A 8 3.06 19.15 -2.28
C THR A 8 3.11 20.58 -2.80
N ALA A 9 4.13 20.94 -3.57
CA ALA A 9 4.26 22.25 -4.19
C ALA A 9 3.17 22.50 -5.23
N ALA A 10 2.88 21.51 -6.07
CA ALA A 10 1.79 21.58 -7.04
C ALA A 10 0.43 21.77 -6.34
N MET A 11 0.19 21.02 -5.25
CA MET A 11 -1.04 21.16 -4.50
C MET A 11 -1.16 22.51 -3.80
N LYS A 12 -0.08 23.05 -3.24
CA LYS A 12 -0.07 24.41 -2.67
C LYS A 12 -0.37 25.46 -3.72
N LYS A 13 0.18 25.31 -4.94
CA LYS A 13 -0.06 26.23 -6.05
C LYS A 13 -1.54 26.26 -6.47
N LEU A 14 -2.20 25.09 -6.49
CA LEU A 14 -3.61 24.97 -6.88
C LEU A 14 -4.58 25.41 -5.80
N THR A 15 -4.27 25.12 -4.54
CA THR A 15 -5.21 25.34 -3.42
C THR A 15 -4.93 26.59 -2.60
N ALA A 16 -3.72 27.17 -2.71
CA ALA A 16 -3.19 28.23 -1.86
C ALA A 16 -3.20 27.90 -0.35
N LEU A 17 -3.31 26.62 0.01
CA LEU A 17 -3.30 26.17 1.42
C LEU A 17 -1.88 26.13 1.97
N ASP A 18 -1.71 26.58 3.21
CA ASP A 18 -0.44 26.47 3.94
C ASP A 18 0.01 25.02 4.12
N ASN A 19 -0.95 24.16 4.51
CA ASN A 19 -0.72 22.74 4.68
C ASN A 19 -1.76 21.90 3.91
N PRO A 20 -1.53 21.59 2.64
CA PRO A 20 -2.46 20.78 1.83
C PRO A 20 -2.58 19.32 2.31
N ASN A 21 -1.73 18.87 3.24
CA ASN A 21 -1.86 17.56 3.89
C ASN A 21 -2.85 17.58 5.07
N SER A 22 -3.24 18.74 5.57
CA SER A 22 -4.26 18.87 6.61
C SER A 22 -5.63 18.47 6.07
N VAL A 23 -6.24 17.46 6.70
CA VAL A 23 -7.59 17.01 6.34
C VAL A 23 -8.61 18.15 6.54
N GLN A 24 -8.45 18.91 7.62
CA GLN A 24 -9.37 20.01 7.94
C GLN A 24 -9.29 21.13 6.92
N GLN A 25 -8.09 21.63 6.59
CA GLN A 25 -7.91 22.68 5.59
C GLN A 25 -8.40 22.24 4.21
N MET A 26 -8.13 21.00 3.82
CA MET A 26 -8.57 20.46 2.55
C MET A 26 -10.10 20.32 2.47
N LYS A 27 -10.76 19.86 3.53
CA LYS A 27 -12.24 19.82 3.59
C LYS A 27 -12.86 21.20 3.45
N GLN A 28 -12.30 22.18 4.17
CA GLN A 28 -12.78 23.56 4.09
C GLN A 28 -12.61 24.10 2.67
N TRP A 29 -11.43 23.91 2.08
CA TRP A 29 -11.17 24.35 0.70
C TRP A 29 -12.12 23.71 -0.31
N LEU A 30 -12.39 22.40 -0.20
CA LEU A 30 -13.35 21.70 -1.07
C LEU A 30 -14.77 22.24 -0.88
N SER A 31 -15.18 22.50 0.35
CA SER A 31 -16.50 23.11 0.67
C SER A 31 -16.62 24.51 0.08
N ASP A 32 -15.59 25.34 0.17
CA ASP A 32 -15.55 26.69 -0.39
C ASP A 32 -15.62 26.67 -1.94
N ASN A 33 -15.21 25.54 -2.56
CA ASN A 33 -15.33 25.30 -4.00
C ASN A 33 -16.55 24.45 -4.39
N GLY A 34 -17.54 24.35 -3.51
CA GLY A 34 -18.85 23.74 -3.79
C GLY A 34 -18.90 22.22 -3.62
N LEU A 35 -17.86 21.59 -3.07
CA LEU A 35 -17.81 20.14 -2.83
C LEU A 35 -17.76 19.83 -1.33
N ASN A 36 -18.92 19.60 -0.73
CA ASN A 36 -19.01 19.22 0.67
C ASN A 36 -18.66 17.75 0.87
N VAL A 37 -17.73 17.46 1.79
CA VAL A 37 -17.22 16.11 2.02
C VAL A 37 -17.13 15.80 3.52
N ASP A 38 -17.66 14.65 3.91
CA ASP A 38 -17.59 14.17 5.29
C ASP A 38 -16.24 13.51 5.59
N SER A 39 -15.61 12.90 4.60
CA SER A 39 -14.35 12.20 4.72
C SER A 39 -13.47 12.38 3.48
N LEU A 40 -12.16 12.34 3.67
CA LEU A 40 -11.16 12.28 2.60
C LEU A 40 -10.49 10.89 2.56
N GLY A 41 -11.24 9.86 2.90
CA GLY A 41 -10.81 8.47 2.81
C GLY A 41 -10.63 8.02 1.35
N LYS A 42 -9.96 6.88 1.16
CA LYS A 42 -9.62 6.37 -0.18
C LYS A 42 -10.87 6.10 -1.04
N LYS A 43 -11.94 5.57 -0.43
CA LYS A 43 -13.18 5.27 -1.14
C LYS A 43 -13.93 6.54 -1.54
N GLU A 44 -14.07 7.45 -0.61
CA GLU A 44 -14.76 8.73 -0.80
C GLU A 44 -14.07 9.57 -1.88
N VAL A 45 -12.74 9.67 -1.84
CA VAL A 45 -11.98 10.39 -2.89
C VAL A 45 -12.17 9.73 -4.25
N ALA A 46 -12.19 8.40 -4.33
CA ALA A 46 -12.43 7.68 -5.60
C ALA A 46 -13.85 7.93 -6.15
N GLU A 47 -14.86 8.04 -5.29
CA GLU A 47 -16.23 8.38 -5.73
C GLU A 47 -16.33 9.84 -6.18
N MET A 48 -15.72 10.77 -5.43
CA MET A 48 -15.69 12.17 -5.82
C MET A 48 -15.01 12.41 -7.16
N LEU A 49 -13.93 11.68 -7.47
CA LEU A 49 -13.25 11.78 -8.75
C LEU A 49 -14.13 11.48 -9.96
N LYS A 50 -15.21 10.71 -9.80
CA LYS A 50 -16.15 10.38 -10.89
C LYS A 50 -17.06 11.55 -11.24
N THR A 51 -17.36 12.42 -10.30
CA THR A 51 -18.40 13.44 -10.40
C THR A 51 -17.91 14.89 -10.23
N ALA A 52 -16.72 15.08 -9.70
CA ALA A 52 -16.17 16.42 -9.44
C ALA A 52 -15.84 17.17 -10.74
N PRO A 53 -15.94 18.52 -10.74
CA PRO A 53 -15.42 19.35 -11.82
C PRO A 53 -13.92 19.12 -12.08
N ALA A 54 -13.48 19.33 -13.32
CA ALA A 54 -12.11 19.04 -13.75
C ALA A 54 -11.03 19.71 -12.87
N GLU A 55 -11.26 20.93 -12.43
CA GLU A 55 -10.34 21.66 -11.54
C GLU A 55 -10.18 20.98 -10.18
N LEU A 56 -11.28 20.49 -9.61
CA LEU A 56 -11.27 19.76 -8.34
C LEU A 56 -10.72 18.34 -8.50
N GLN A 57 -10.95 17.71 -9.66
CA GLN A 57 -10.37 16.38 -9.95
C GLN A 57 -8.84 16.39 -9.85
N GLN A 58 -8.18 17.43 -10.37
CA GLN A 58 -6.73 17.54 -10.29
C GLN A 58 -6.24 17.59 -8.84
N VAL A 59 -6.91 18.36 -7.99
CA VAL A 59 -6.57 18.44 -6.56
C VAL A 59 -6.83 17.12 -5.84
N LEU A 60 -7.93 16.45 -6.15
CA LEU A 60 -8.27 15.14 -5.58
C LEU A 60 -7.27 14.05 -6.00
N LEU A 61 -6.80 14.05 -7.26
CA LEU A 61 -5.75 13.15 -7.74
C LEU A 61 -4.43 13.38 -7.01
N LEU A 62 -3.98 14.64 -6.90
CA LEU A 62 -2.78 14.99 -6.14
C LEU A 62 -2.93 14.57 -4.66
N ARG A 63 -4.11 14.75 -4.08
CA ARG A 63 -4.40 14.30 -2.72
C ARG A 63 -4.29 12.78 -2.59
N GLN A 64 -4.82 12.04 -3.55
CA GLN A 64 -4.74 10.58 -3.57
C GLN A 64 -3.28 10.10 -3.65
N GLN A 65 -2.47 10.71 -4.51
CA GLN A 65 -1.04 10.41 -4.62
C GLN A 65 -0.28 10.74 -3.34
N LEU A 66 -0.51 11.90 -2.73
CA LEU A 66 0.10 12.29 -1.46
C LEU A 66 -0.33 11.43 -0.27
N ALA A 67 -1.55 10.87 -0.31
CA ALA A 67 -2.07 9.99 0.73
C ALA A 67 -1.46 8.58 0.70
N LYS A 68 -0.76 8.18 -0.36
CA LYS A 68 -0.08 6.88 -0.46
C LYS A 68 0.98 6.75 0.65
N SER A 69 0.55 6.21 1.78
CA SER A 69 1.38 6.05 2.98
C SER A 69 2.45 4.98 2.85
N SER A 70 2.31 4.09 1.87
CA SER A 70 3.25 2.98 1.64
C SER A 70 4.68 3.46 1.36
N VAL A 71 4.85 4.59 0.68
CA VAL A 71 6.18 5.19 0.42
C VAL A 71 6.89 5.60 1.73
N LYS A 72 6.15 5.92 2.79
CA LYS A 72 6.74 6.20 4.12
C LYS A 72 7.46 4.98 4.70
N LYS A 73 7.15 3.77 4.21
CA LYS A 73 7.82 2.55 4.63
C LYS A 73 9.31 2.53 4.31
N TYR A 74 9.75 3.19 3.24
CA TYR A 74 11.17 3.34 2.94
C TYR A 74 11.91 4.10 4.05
N GLN A 75 11.32 5.16 4.58
CA GLN A 75 11.89 5.89 5.72
C GLN A 75 11.90 5.04 7.00
N ALA A 76 10.87 4.22 7.20
CA ALA A 76 10.83 3.29 8.32
C ALA A 76 11.90 2.19 8.17
N MET A 77 12.15 1.71 6.97
CA MET A 77 13.22 0.75 6.66
C MET A 77 14.59 1.36 6.94
N GLU A 78 14.86 2.56 6.44
CA GLU A 78 16.11 3.28 6.65
C GLU A 78 16.42 3.46 8.14
N LYS A 79 15.41 3.82 8.94
CA LYS A 79 15.55 3.97 10.41
C LYS A 79 15.67 2.64 11.15
N ALA A 80 15.19 1.55 10.57
CA ALA A 80 15.19 0.23 11.17
C ALA A 80 16.44 -0.59 10.86
N VAL A 81 17.23 -0.16 9.88
CA VAL A 81 18.45 -0.85 9.46
C VAL A 81 19.51 -0.74 10.56
N CYS A 82 20.00 -1.90 11.00
CA CYS A 82 21.14 -1.99 11.91
C CYS A 82 22.46 -1.84 11.15
N ALA A 83 23.57 -1.67 11.86
CA ALA A 83 24.90 -1.48 11.27
C ALA A 83 25.33 -2.61 10.31
N ASP A 84 24.79 -3.81 10.46
CA ASP A 84 25.04 -4.97 9.60
C ASP A 84 24.06 -5.08 8.40
N GLY A 85 23.28 -4.03 8.12
CA GLY A 85 22.30 -4.00 7.02
C GLY A 85 21.01 -4.76 7.28
N ARG A 86 20.78 -5.30 8.48
CA ARG A 86 19.58 -6.07 8.81
C ARG A 86 18.56 -5.23 9.57
N ALA A 87 17.29 -5.52 9.34
CA ALA A 87 16.20 -5.02 10.18
C ALA A 87 15.79 -6.08 11.20
N ARG A 88 15.71 -5.70 12.47
CA ARG A 88 15.37 -6.56 13.61
C ARG A 88 14.17 -6.04 14.37
N GLY A 89 13.53 -6.90 15.19
CA GLY A 89 12.39 -6.50 16.00
C GLY A 89 11.12 -6.20 15.19
N MET A 90 11.00 -6.81 13.99
CA MET A 90 9.88 -6.55 13.07
C MET A 90 8.58 -7.24 13.48
N PHE A 91 8.63 -8.18 14.40
CA PHE A 91 7.47 -8.99 14.81
C PHE A 91 7.38 -9.08 16.34
N GLN A 92 6.15 -9.07 16.81
CA GLN A 92 5.82 -9.32 18.22
C GLN A 92 4.94 -10.56 18.31
N PHE A 93 5.38 -11.54 19.09
CA PHE A 93 4.56 -12.70 19.44
C PHE A 93 3.34 -12.23 20.24
N TYR A 94 2.18 -12.80 19.93
CA TYR A 94 0.90 -12.47 20.56
C TYR A 94 0.57 -10.96 20.58
N GLY A 95 1.08 -10.22 19.60
CA GLY A 95 0.95 -8.75 19.56
C GLY A 95 -0.43 -8.23 19.17
N ALA A 96 -1.28 -9.09 18.60
CA ALA A 96 -2.68 -8.80 18.30
C ALA A 96 -3.55 -9.38 19.44
N ASN A 97 -3.79 -8.62 20.48
CA ASN A 97 -4.39 -9.06 21.74
C ASN A 97 -5.74 -9.79 21.60
N ARG A 98 -6.57 -9.41 20.60
CA ARG A 98 -7.89 -10.04 20.40
C ARG A 98 -7.82 -11.42 19.75
N THR A 99 -6.80 -11.69 18.96
CA THR A 99 -6.72 -12.90 18.12
C THR A 99 -5.52 -13.78 18.43
N GLY A 100 -4.61 -13.33 19.31
CA GLY A 100 -3.37 -14.02 19.59
C GLY A 100 -2.37 -14.10 18.43
N ARG A 101 -2.63 -13.40 17.32
CA ARG A 101 -1.77 -13.41 16.14
C ARG A 101 -0.49 -12.62 16.38
N TRP A 102 0.55 -12.94 15.63
CA TRP A 102 1.74 -12.11 15.52
C TRP A 102 1.38 -10.71 15.02
N ALA A 103 1.93 -9.68 15.64
CA ALA A 103 1.81 -8.31 15.17
C ALA A 103 3.10 -7.85 14.51
N GLY A 104 2.97 -7.17 13.37
CA GLY A 104 4.09 -6.47 12.75
C GLY A 104 4.45 -5.21 13.52
N ARG A 105 5.75 -4.92 13.61
CA ARG A 105 6.31 -3.72 14.22
C ARG A 105 7.09 -2.93 13.18
N ILE A 106 7.30 -1.66 13.43
CA ILE A 106 8.11 -0.72 12.64
C ILE A 106 7.67 -0.67 11.17
N ILE A 107 8.12 -1.62 10.36
CA ILE A 107 7.81 -1.69 8.92
C ILE A 107 6.44 -2.31 8.67
N GLN A 108 5.97 -3.20 9.55
CA GLN A 108 4.72 -3.96 9.40
C GLN A 108 4.67 -4.72 8.07
N MET A 109 5.55 -5.69 7.91
CA MET A 109 5.79 -6.42 6.66
C MET A 109 4.53 -7.07 6.07
N GLN A 110 3.62 -7.56 6.91
CA GLN A 110 2.35 -8.17 6.49
C GLN A 110 1.40 -7.19 5.80
N ASN A 111 1.58 -5.88 6.02
CA ASN A 111 0.75 -4.82 5.45
C ASN A 111 1.41 -4.10 4.25
N LEU A 112 2.49 -4.66 3.71
CA LEU A 112 3.12 -4.11 2.52
C LEU A 112 2.28 -4.41 1.28
N PRO A 113 2.20 -3.46 0.33
CA PRO A 113 1.49 -3.67 -0.92
C PRO A 113 2.02 -4.89 -1.69
N GLN A 114 1.14 -5.53 -2.43
CA GLN A 114 1.55 -6.49 -3.45
C GLN A 114 2.02 -5.74 -4.69
N ASN A 115 2.89 -6.38 -5.47
CA ASN A 115 3.32 -5.86 -6.76
C ASN A 115 2.45 -6.45 -7.87
N HIS A 116 2.10 -5.60 -8.83
CA HIS A 116 1.35 -5.97 -10.04
C HIS A 116 2.05 -5.44 -11.31
N LEU A 117 3.25 -4.86 -11.16
CA LEU A 117 4.05 -4.40 -12.29
C LEU A 117 4.53 -5.59 -13.10
N PRO A 118 4.26 -5.62 -14.41
CA PRO A 118 4.72 -6.71 -15.28
C PRO A 118 6.25 -6.71 -15.45
N ASP A 119 6.86 -5.56 -15.36
CA ASP A 119 8.28 -5.25 -15.59
C ASP A 119 8.99 -4.81 -14.30
N LEU A 120 8.71 -5.52 -13.20
CA LEU A 120 9.21 -5.20 -11.86
C LEU A 120 10.74 -5.07 -11.78
N ALA A 121 11.48 -5.85 -12.58
CA ALA A 121 12.93 -5.86 -12.61
C ALA A 121 13.49 -4.55 -13.20
N GLU A 122 12.89 -4.06 -14.26
CA GLU A 122 13.23 -2.81 -14.95
C GLU A 122 12.93 -1.61 -14.05
N ALA A 123 11.73 -1.56 -13.47
CA ALA A 123 11.35 -0.52 -12.53
C ALA A 123 12.32 -0.44 -11.34
N ARG A 124 12.72 -1.61 -10.82
CA ARG A 124 13.72 -1.70 -9.76
C ARG A 124 15.10 -1.22 -10.19
N ALA A 125 15.52 -1.54 -11.40
CA ALA A 125 16.81 -1.11 -11.95
C ALA A 125 16.89 0.41 -12.06
N LEU A 126 15.87 1.07 -12.62
CA LEU A 126 15.78 2.52 -12.72
C LEU A 126 15.87 3.20 -11.34
N VAL A 127 15.11 2.70 -10.36
CA VAL A 127 15.15 3.25 -8.99
C VAL A 127 16.51 3.06 -8.34
N ARG A 128 17.19 1.92 -8.57
CA ARG A 128 18.55 1.67 -8.04
C ARG A 128 19.61 2.57 -8.66
N CYS A 129 19.49 2.88 -9.95
CA CYS A 129 20.38 3.80 -10.62
C CYS A 129 20.08 5.28 -10.27
N GLY A 130 18.96 5.56 -9.61
CA GLY A 130 18.54 6.92 -9.31
C GLY A 130 17.97 7.67 -10.52
N ASP A 131 17.61 6.95 -11.56
CA ASP A 131 17.02 7.50 -12.79
C ASP A 131 15.52 7.77 -12.59
N PHE A 132 15.22 8.87 -11.90
CA PHE A 132 13.84 9.28 -11.65
C PHE A 132 13.14 9.78 -12.91
N ASP A 133 13.85 10.39 -13.82
CA ASP A 133 13.28 10.89 -15.07
C ASP A 133 12.83 9.72 -15.95
N GLY A 134 13.60 8.62 -15.97
CA GLY A 134 13.18 7.36 -16.59
C GLY A 134 11.97 6.73 -15.91
N VAL A 135 11.87 6.80 -14.58
CA VAL A 135 10.68 6.30 -13.88
C VAL A 135 9.45 7.15 -14.21
N GLU A 136 9.55 8.48 -14.25
CA GLU A 136 8.44 9.37 -14.63
C GLU A 136 8.00 9.18 -16.08
N LEU A 137 8.95 8.91 -16.99
CA LEU A 137 8.65 8.68 -18.40
C LEU A 137 7.91 7.37 -18.65
N LEU A 138 8.28 6.30 -17.95
CA LEU A 138 7.77 4.95 -18.19
C LEU A 138 6.57 4.59 -17.31
N TYR A 139 6.41 5.26 -16.16
CA TYR A 139 5.36 4.97 -15.17
C TYR A 139 4.60 6.25 -14.81
N GLU A 140 3.33 6.29 -15.14
CA GLU A 140 2.46 7.46 -14.93
C GLU A 140 2.32 7.85 -13.44
N ASP A 141 2.36 6.87 -12.54
CA ASP A 141 2.20 7.06 -11.09
C ASP A 141 3.46 6.61 -10.35
N VAL A 142 4.46 7.50 -10.27
CA VAL A 142 5.72 7.25 -9.54
C VAL A 142 5.49 6.81 -8.09
N PRO A 143 4.62 7.44 -7.28
CA PRO A 143 4.30 6.96 -5.95
C PRO A 143 3.74 5.53 -5.91
N ASP A 144 2.96 5.12 -6.88
CA ASP A 144 2.45 3.76 -6.97
C ASP A 144 3.54 2.76 -7.33
N THR A 145 4.35 3.08 -8.33
CA THR A 145 5.51 2.28 -8.72
C THR A 145 6.45 2.06 -7.54
N LEU A 146 6.81 3.12 -6.82
CA LEU A 146 7.62 3.01 -5.60
C LEU A 146 6.93 2.17 -4.52
N SER A 147 5.62 2.28 -4.38
CA SER A 147 4.85 1.45 -3.45
C SER A 147 4.94 -0.03 -3.78
N GLN A 148 4.83 -0.39 -5.05
CA GLN A 148 4.92 -1.78 -5.52
C GLN A 148 6.33 -2.37 -5.39
N LEU A 149 7.37 -1.53 -5.44
CA LEU A 149 8.77 -1.94 -5.27
C LEU A 149 9.19 -2.20 -3.82
N ILE A 150 8.38 -1.83 -2.82
CA ILE A 150 8.76 -1.92 -1.40
C ILE A 150 9.23 -3.32 -1.00
N ARG A 151 8.55 -4.38 -1.45
CA ARG A 151 8.92 -5.76 -1.10
C ARG A 151 10.28 -6.17 -1.67
N THR A 152 10.71 -5.56 -2.76
CA THR A 152 12.01 -5.85 -3.38
C THR A 152 13.20 -5.34 -2.58
N ALA A 153 12.99 -4.50 -1.56
CA ALA A 153 14.02 -4.05 -0.64
C ALA A 153 14.46 -5.16 0.33
N PHE A 154 13.63 -6.20 0.53
CA PHE A 154 14.00 -7.34 1.35
C PHE A 154 14.76 -8.34 0.51
N VAL A 155 16.02 -8.56 0.87
CA VAL A 155 16.91 -9.51 0.19
C VAL A 155 17.42 -10.52 1.19
N PRO A 156 17.57 -11.80 0.79
CA PRO A 156 18.20 -12.78 1.65
C PRO A 156 19.70 -12.49 1.77
N ARG A 157 20.33 -13.01 2.84
CA ARG A 157 21.78 -13.01 2.99
C ARG A 157 22.44 -13.79 1.81
N PRO A 158 23.62 -13.42 1.36
CA PRO A 158 24.35 -14.22 0.36
C PRO A 158 24.40 -15.71 0.73
N GLY A 159 24.10 -16.60 -0.23
CA GLY A 159 24.00 -18.04 -0.02
C GLY A 159 22.68 -18.54 0.59
N TYR A 160 21.71 -17.64 0.85
CA TYR A 160 20.39 -17.98 1.38
C TYR A 160 19.28 -17.55 0.42
N LYS A 161 18.11 -18.14 0.58
CA LYS A 161 16.89 -17.75 -0.14
C LYS A 161 15.72 -17.62 0.84
N PHE A 162 14.74 -16.79 0.49
CA PHE A 162 13.45 -16.82 1.16
C PHE A 162 12.65 -18.04 0.67
N ILE A 163 12.04 -18.74 1.62
CA ILE A 163 10.97 -19.70 1.35
C ILE A 163 9.70 -19.06 1.91
N VAL A 164 8.77 -18.74 1.02
CA VAL A 164 7.52 -18.07 1.39
C VAL A 164 6.38 -19.03 1.13
N SER A 165 5.61 -19.32 2.16
CA SER A 165 4.45 -20.20 2.10
C SER A 165 3.37 -19.68 3.01
N ASP A 166 2.12 -19.79 2.60
CA ASP A 166 0.95 -19.43 3.37
C ASP A 166 -0.16 -20.46 3.18
N PHE A 167 -1.01 -20.61 4.19
CA PHE A 167 -2.17 -21.48 4.11
C PHE A 167 -3.32 -20.74 3.40
N SER A 168 -3.68 -21.19 2.21
CA SER A 168 -4.82 -20.65 1.51
C SER A 168 -6.10 -20.90 2.29
N ALA A 169 -6.82 -19.81 2.61
CA ALA A 169 -8.13 -19.84 3.28
C ALA A 169 -8.17 -20.67 4.57
N ILE A 170 -7.13 -20.58 5.42
CA ILE A 170 -7.01 -21.45 6.62
C ILE A 170 -8.21 -21.37 7.55
N GLU A 171 -8.78 -20.18 7.77
CA GLU A 171 -9.94 -20.02 8.66
C GLU A 171 -11.17 -20.74 8.09
N ALA A 172 -11.41 -20.66 6.78
CA ALA A 172 -12.52 -21.36 6.14
C ALA A 172 -12.34 -22.89 6.16
N ARG A 173 -11.09 -23.37 6.02
CA ARG A 173 -10.76 -24.81 6.13
C ARG A 173 -11.03 -25.34 7.54
N VAL A 174 -10.55 -24.63 8.55
CA VAL A 174 -10.75 -25.02 9.96
C VAL A 174 -12.23 -24.96 10.31
N LEU A 175 -12.95 -23.93 9.89
CA LEU A 175 -14.38 -23.81 10.12
C LEU A 175 -15.18 -24.96 9.48
N ALA A 176 -14.88 -25.28 8.22
CA ALA A 176 -15.52 -26.39 7.51
C ALA A 176 -15.25 -27.75 8.21
N TRP A 177 -14.04 -27.93 8.73
CA TRP A 177 -13.69 -29.11 9.48
C TRP A 177 -14.46 -29.20 10.80
N PHE A 178 -14.53 -28.12 11.57
CA PHE A 178 -15.29 -28.06 12.82
C PHE A 178 -16.81 -28.24 12.62
N ALA A 179 -17.34 -27.71 11.52
CA ALA A 179 -18.75 -27.81 11.19
C ALA A 179 -19.13 -29.18 10.57
N GLY A 180 -18.15 -30.02 10.23
CA GLY A 180 -18.38 -31.28 9.54
C GLY A 180 -18.86 -31.10 8.08
N GLU A 181 -18.60 -29.95 7.44
CA GLU A 181 -19.02 -29.67 6.07
C GLU A 181 -18.08 -30.36 5.05
N THR A 182 -18.42 -31.62 4.73
CA THR A 182 -17.60 -32.47 3.85
C THR A 182 -17.44 -31.89 2.46
N TRP A 183 -18.47 -31.30 1.87
CA TRP A 183 -18.43 -30.72 0.53
C TRP A 183 -17.37 -29.58 0.41
N ARG A 184 -17.24 -28.74 1.43
CA ARG A 184 -16.21 -27.71 1.48
C ARG A 184 -14.81 -28.29 1.61
N GLN A 185 -14.67 -29.35 2.41
CA GLN A 185 -13.39 -30.04 2.55
C GLN A 185 -12.95 -30.65 1.22
N GLU A 186 -13.87 -31.30 0.48
CA GLU A 186 -13.61 -31.83 -0.84
C GLU A 186 -13.20 -30.75 -1.86
N VAL A 187 -13.84 -29.56 -1.84
CA VAL A 187 -13.44 -28.44 -2.70
C VAL A 187 -11.99 -28.04 -2.41
N PHE A 188 -11.62 -27.95 -1.15
CA PHE A 188 -10.25 -27.62 -0.75
C PHE A 188 -9.23 -28.69 -1.14
N GLU A 189 -9.58 -29.96 -0.99
CA GLU A 189 -8.71 -31.10 -1.37
C GLU A 189 -8.44 -31.12 -2.88
N LYS A 190 -9.44 -30.80 -3.67
CA LYS A 190 -9.37 -30.69 -5.14
C LYS A 190 -8.71 -29.40 -5.63
N GLY A 191 -8.30 -28.51 -4.72
CA GLY A 191 -7.69 -27.21 -5.06
C GLY A 191 -8.70 -26.20 -5.67
N GLY A 192 -9.98 -26.40 -5.44
CA GLY A 192 -11.04 -25.52 -5.94
C GLY A 192 -11.14 -24.20 -5.18
N ASP A 193 -11.80 -23.22 -5.80
CA ASP A 193 -12.11 -21.94 -5.17
C ASP A 193 -13.41 -22.05 -4.38
N ILE A 194 -13.32 -21.91 -3.06
CA ILE A 194 -14.46 -22.03 -2.15
C ILE A 194 -15.50 -20.94 -2.36
N TYR A 195 -15.09 -19.74 -2.81
CA TYR A 195 -16.04 -18.65 -3.06
C TYR A 195 -16.88 -18.94 -4.32
N CYS A 196 -16.25 -19.43 -5.37
CA CYS A 196 -16.96 -19.88 -6.56
C CYS A 196 -17.89 -21.08 -6.28
N ALA A 197 -17.44 -22.03 -5.44
CA ALA A 197 -18.22 -23.19 -5.08
C ALA A 197 -19.38 -22.89 -4.12
N SER A 198 -19.36 -21.74 -3.45
CA SER A 198 -20.41 -21.31 -2.51
C SER A 198 -21.43 -20.37 -3.16
N ALA A 199 -21.17 -19.84 -4.37
CA ALA A 199 -22.05 -18.96 -5.12
C ALA A 199 -23.05 -19.75 -5.93
#